data_22d33e14c9efdbe30b3dda6d8f241862
#
_entry.id   22d33e14c9efdbe30b3dda6d8f241862
#
_cell.length_a   1.000
_cell.length_b   1.000
_cell.length_c   1.000
_cell.angle_alpha   90.00
_cell.angle_beta   90.00
_cell.angle_gamma   90.00
#
_symmetry.space_group_name_H-M   'P 1'
#
loop_
_entity.id
_entity.type
_entity.pdbx_description
1 polymer ?
#
loop_
_entity_poly.entity_id
_entity_poly.type
_entity_poly.pdbx_seq_one_letter_code
_entity_poly.pdbx_strand_id
1 'polypeptide(L)'
;MLKASILFSAACLFAIGCYVMFKPDLSDLGFIPVVATNPETASEFRSLFAGSFLAYGYLLVRYIYSFSPVSIAQTIAYIMSFIAIGRLVSFFYEGLNSFGLFVFFGEVFLAIVLVMIHRKRKNEIPYS
;
A
#
# COMPACT_ATOMS: atom_id res chain seq x y z
N MET A 1 -20.22 -18.26 -1.25
CA MET A 1 -19.33 -18.32 -2.42
C MET A 1 -18.68 -16.97 -2.72
N LEU A 2 -19.47 -15.89 -2.73
CA LEU A 2 -18.90 -14.54 -3.00
C LEU A 2 -17.89 -14.13 -1.94
N LYS A 3 -18.21 -14.36 -0.67
CA LYS A 3 -17.28 -14.05 0.44
C LYS A 3 -15.97 -14.83 0.30
N ALA A 4 -16.05 -16.11 -0.06
CA ALA A 4 -14.88 -16.94 -0.26
C ALA A 4 -14.02 -16.43 -1.41
N SER A 5 -14.65 -15.97 -2.50
CA SER A 5 -13.93 -15.40 -3.64
C SER A 5 -13.18 -14.13 -3.25
N ILE A 6 -13.81 -13.26 -2.45
CA ILE A 6 -13.17 -12.03 -1.99
C ILE A 6 -11.98 -12.34 -1.08
N LEU A 7 -12.15 -13.30 -0.16
CA LEU A 7 -11.07 -13.71 0.73
C LEU A 7 -9.91 -14.34 -0.05
N PHE A 8 -10.22 -15.15 -1.06
CA PHE A 8 -9.18 -15.72 -1.92
C PHE A 8 -8.42 -14.62 -2.67
N SER A 9 -9.13 -13.63 -3.20
CA SER A 9 -8.51 -12.51 -3.88
C SER A 9 -7.61 -11.71 -2.93
N ALA A 10 -8.07 -11.48 -1.70
CA ALA A 10 -7.28 -10.80 -0.69
C ALA A 10 -6.00 -11.56 -0.37
N ALA A 11 -6.11 -12.89 -0.22
CA ALA A 11 -4.95 -13.73 0.03
C ALA A 11 -3.93 -13.67 -1.11
N CYS A 12 -4.41 -13.68 -2.36
CA CYS A 12 -3.52 -13.55 -3.52
C CYS A 12 -2.81 -12.19 -3.54
N LEU A 13 -3.56 -11.12 -3.26
CA LEU A 13 -2.97 -9.78 -3.24
C LEU A 13 -1.93 -9.64 -2.13
N PHE A 14 -2.21 -10.17 -0.94
CA PHE A 14 -1.23 -10.20 0.14
C PHE A 14 0.01 -11.01 -0.24
N ALA A 15 -0.19 -12.18 -0.84
CA ALA A 15 0.93 -13.04 -1.23
C ALA A 15 1.84 -12.34 -2.24
N ILE A 16 1.26 -11.73 -3.26
CA ILE A 16 2.03 -11.02 -4.28
C ILE A 16 2.72 -9.80 -3.66
N GLY A 17 2.00 -9.04 -2.85
CA GLY A 17 2.56 -7.87 -2.19
C GLY A 17 3.73 -8.22 -1.29
N CYS A 18 3.59 -9.24 -0.45
CA CYS A 18 4.67 -9.67 0.43
C CYS A 18 5.85 -10.22 -0.38
N TYR A 19 5.58 -10.98 -1.43
CA TYR A 19 6.64 -11.52 -2.27
C TYR A 19 7.51 -10.41 -2.86
N VAL A 20 6.86 -9.38 -3.44
CA VAL A 20 7.60 -8.26 -4.03
C VAL A 20 8.27 -7.40 -2.96
N MET A 21 7.56 -7.14 -1.85
CA MET A 21 8.08 -6.24 -0.82
C MET A 21 9.33 -6.79 -0.14
N PHE A 22 9.37 -8.10 0.10
CA PHE A 22 10.46 -8.70 0.88
C PHE A 22 11.44 -9.50 0.05
N LYS A 23 11.34 -9.48 -1.28
CA LYS A 23 12.33 -10.11 -2.15
C LYS A 23 13.58 -9.21 -2.21
N PRO A 24 14.77 -9.73 -1.83
CA PRO A 24 15.97 -8.90 -1.82
C PRO A 24 16.36 -8.37 -3.20
N ASP A 25 16.23 -9.19 -4.23
CA ASP A 25 16.65 -8.83 -5.60
C ASP A 25 15.40 -8.73 -6.48
N LEU A 26 15.01 -7.50 -6.83
CA LEU A 26 13.86 -7.24 -7.70
C LEU A 26 14.20 -7.27 -9.18
N SER A 27 15.45 -7.62 -9.54
CA SER A 27 15.81 -7.81 -10.93
C SER A 27 15.30 -9.13 -11.51
N ASP A 28 14.91 -10.06 -10.63
CA ASP A 28 14.37 -11.36 -11.03
C ASP A 28 13.09 -11.63 -10.23
N LEU A 29 11.96 -11.25 -10.80
CA LEU A 29 10.66 -11.44 -10.18
C LEU A 29 9.93 -12.70 -10.68
N GLY A 30 10.58 -13.51 -11.50
CA GLY A 30 10.03 -14.78 -11.97
C GLY A 30 8.78 -14.61 -12.83
N PHE A 31 7.61 -14.77 -12.23
CA PHE A 31 6.35 -14.73 -12.97
C PHE A 31 5.89 -13.31 -13.33
N ILE A 32 6.51 -12.28 -12.76
CA ILE A 32 6.16 -10.89 -13.07
C ILE A 32 7.06 -10.42 -14.21
N PRO A 33 6.48 -9.94 -15.33
CA PRO A 33 7.27 -9.61 -16.52
C PRO A 33 7.98 -8.26 -16.47
N VAL A 34 8.03 -7.63 -15.31
CA VAL A 34 8.68 -6.32 -15.12
C VAL A 34 9.88 -6.52 -14.21
N VAL A 35 11.01 -5.90 -14.57
CA VAL A 35 12.27 -6.07 -13.87
C VAL A 35 12.78 -4.71 -13.40
N ALA A 36 13.18 -4.65 -12.12
CA ALA A 36 13.80 -3.46 -11.56
C ALA A 36 15.31 -3.55 -11.74
N THR A 37 15.87 -2.68 -12.58
CA THR A 37 17.29 -2.74 -12.95
C THR A 37 18.18 -1.81 -12.15
N ASN A 38 17.58 -0.87 -11.38
CA ASN A 38 18.34 0.07 -10.55
C ASN A 38 17.64 0.25 -9.20
N PRO A 39 18.35 0.82 -8.18
CA PRO A 39 17.76 0.97 -6.85
C PRO A 39 16.52 1.86 -6.82
N GLU A 40 16.44 2.88 -7.65
CA GLU A 40 15.28 3.76 -7.68
C GLU A 40 14.05 3.01 -8.17
N THR A 41 14.17 2.23 -9.24
CA THR A 41 13.07 1.41 -9.74
C THR A 41 12.68 0.36 -8.72
N ALA A 42 13.65 -0.28 -8.05
CA ALA A 42 13.37 -1.25 -7.00
C ALA A 42 12.58 -0.61 -5.85
N SER A 43 12.96 0.62 -5.46
CA SER A 43 12.24 1.36 -4.44
C SER A 43 10.79 1.62 -4.83
N GLU A 44 10.55 2.02 -6.08
CA GLU A 44 9.19 2.24 -6.56
C GLU A 44 8.37 0.95 -6.57
N PHE A 45 8.97 -0.18 -6.96
CA PHE A 45 8.28 -1.47 -6.92
C PHE A 45 7.88 -1.84 -5.51
N ARG A 46 8.79 -1.70 -4.54
CA ARG A 46 8.48 -2.06 -3.15
C ARG A 46 7.41 -1.15 -2.57
N SER A 47 7.45 0.14 -2.88
CA SER A 47 6.47 1.07 -2.32
C SER A 47 5.16 1.05 -3.11
N LEU A 48 5.19 1.43 -4.37
CA LEU A 48 3.95 1.61 -5.12
C LEU A 48 3.28 0.29 -5.47
N PHE A 49 4.03 -0.67 -5.98
CA PHE A 49 3.46 -1.94 -6.40
C PHE A 49 3.10 -2.82 -5.20
N ALA A 50 4.09 -3.14 -4.38
CA ALA A 50 3.87 -4.06 -3.26
C ALA A 50 2.99 -3.44 -2.18
N GLY A 51 3.23 -2.16 -1.85
CA GLY A 51 2.41 -1.46 -0.86
C GLY A 51 0.96 -1.37 -1.28
N SER A 52 0.70 -1.07 -2.55
CA SER A 52 -0.67 -1.00 -3.06
C SER A 52 -1.36 -2.35 -2.98
N PHE A 53 -0.67 -3.44 -3.32
CA PHE A 53 -1.25 -4.78 -3.26
C PHE A 53 -1.61 -5.17 -1.83
N LEU A 54 -0.75 -4.84 -0.87
CA LEU A 54 -1.05 -5.08 0.54
C LEU A 54 -2.26 -4.26 1.00
N ALA A 55 -2.35 -3.01 0.55
CA ALA A 55 -3.48 -2.16 0.88
C ALA A 55 -4.78 -2.71 0.31
N TYR A 56 -4.76 -3.15 -0.94
CA TYR A 56 -5.96 -3.73 -1.57
C TYR A 56 -6.41 -4.98 -0.85
N GLY A 57 -5.46 -5.86 -0.48
CA GLY A 57 -5.79 -7.05 0.29
C GLY A 57 -6.42 -6.71 1.63
N TYR A 58 -5.83 -5.74 2.35
CA TYR A 58 -6.37 -5.27 3.62
C TYR A 58 -7.79 -4.73 3.46
N LEU A 59 -8.03 -3.90 2.44
CA LEU A 59 -9.34 -3.31 2.22
C LEU A 59 -10.40 -4.36 1.88
N LEU A 60 -10.01 -5.40 1.14
CA LEU A 60 -10.95 -6.50 0.84
C LEU A 60 -11.31 -7.28 2.10
N VAL A 61 -10.33 -7.55 2.97
CA VAL A 61 -10.62 -8.22 4.24
C VAL A 61 -11.52 -7.33 5.10
N ARG A 62 -11.23 -6.05 5.15
CA ARG A 62 -12.04 -5.10 5.90
C ARG A 62 -13.47 -5.04 5.37
N TYR A 63 -13.64 -5.09 4.05
CA TYR A 63 -14.97 -5.10 3.44
C TYR A 63 -15.81 -6.27 3.96
N ILE A 64 -15.18 -7.43 4.16
CA ILE A 64 -15.89 -8.63 4.61
C ILE A 64 -16.23 -8.55 6.11
N TYR A 65 -15.30 -8.08 6.94
CA TYR A 65 -15.41 -8.23 8.39
C TYR A 65 -15.74 -6.94 9.15
N SER A 66 -15.71 -5.78 8.50
CA SER A 66 -16.01 -4.51 9.16
C SER A 66 -17.38 -4.01 8.76
N PHE A 67 -18.14 -3.51 9.74
CA PHE A 67 -19.42 -2.88 9.49
C PHE A 67 -19.28 -1.37 9.29
N SER A 68 -18.12 -0.81 9.57
CA SER A 68 -17.87 0.62 9.41
C SER A 68 -17.58 0.95 7.94
N PRO A 69 -18.32 1.88 7.34
CA PRO A 69 -18.02 2.29 5.97
C PRO A 69 -16.68 3.01 5.91
N VAL A 70 -15.99 2.86 4.79
CA VAL A 70 -14.71 3.50 4.55
C VAL A 70 -14.93 4.61 3.53
N SER A 71 -14.64 5.86 3.91
CA SER A 71 -14.75 6.99 2.99
C SER A 71 -13.63 6.92 1.94
N ILE A 72 -13.80 7.70 0.86
CA ILE A 72 -12.78 7.76 -0.19
C ILE A 72 -11.46 8.28 0.39
N ALA A 73 -11.52 9.33 1.22
CA ALA A 73 -10.30 9.86 1.85
C ALA A 73 -9.62 8.81 2.73
N GLN A 74 -10.39 8.06 3.49
CA GLN A 74 -9.86 7.01 4.35
C GLN A 74 -9.23 5.88 3.52
N THR A 75 -9.88 5.51 2.42
CA THR A 75 -9.37 4.48 1.52
C THR A 75 -7.99 4.88 0.96
N ILE A 76 -7.89 6.12 0.46
CA ILE A 76 -6.63 6.60 -0.08
C ILE A 76 -5.57 6.71 1.02
N ALA A 77 -5.97 7.11 2.23
CA ALA A 77 -5.04 7.17 3.36
C ALA A 77 -4.44 5.80 3.68
N TYR A 78 -5.25 4.74 3.66
CA TYR A 78 -4.75 3.39 3.86
C TYR A 78 -3.76 2.99 2.76
N ILE A 79 -4.11 3.28 1.50
CA ILE A 79 -3.24 2.95 0.38
C ILE A 79 -1.90 3.68 0.52
N MET A 80 -1.93 4.99 0.82
CA MET A 80 -0.70 5.76 0.98
C MET A 80 0.13 5.30 2.17
N SER A 81 -0.53 4.87 3.26
CA SER A 81 0.18 4.34 4.42
C SER A 81 0.95 3.07 4.09
N PHE A 82 0.33 2.14 3.37
CA PHE A 82 1.02 0.91 2.95
C PHE A 82 2.14 1.20 1.96
N ILE A 83 1.95 2.17 1.09
CA ILE A 83 3.01 2.61 0.16
C ILE A 83 4.19 3.18 0.96
N ALA A 84 3.92 3.99 1.97
CA ALA A 84 4.97 4.54 2.82
C ALA A 84 5.72 3.44 3.58
N ILE A 85 5.01 2.41 4.05
CA ILE A 85 5.64 1.26 4.68
C ILE A 85 6.56 0.54 3.69
N GLY A 86 6.12 0.35 2.45
CA GLY A 86 6.94 -0.24 1.41
C GLY A 86 8.18 0.59 1.12
N ARG A 87 8.06 1.91 1.18
CA ARG A 87 9.20 2.80 1.02
C ARG A 87 10.20 2.64 2.16
N LEU A 88 9.72 2.49 3.39
CA LEU A 88 10.60 2.21 4.52
C LEU A 88 11.35 0.90 4.33
N VAL A 89 10.67 -0.15 3.88
CA VAL A 89 11.31 -1.43 3.59
C VAL A 89 12.36 -1.25 2.49
N SER A 90 12.06 -0.44 1.48
CA SER A 90 12.99 -0.14 0.41
C SER A 90 14.26 0.54 0.93
N PHE A 91 14.13 1.45 1.88
CA PHE A 91 15.32 2.06 2.48
C PHE A 91 16.24 1.03 3.11
N PHE A 92 15.67 -0.04 3.63
CA PHE A 92 16.45 -1.12 4.21
C PHE A 92 17.19 -1.92 3.13
N TYR A 93 16.57 -2.19 2.00
CA TYR A 93 17.15 -3.01 0.94
C TYR A 93 17.98 -2.20 -0.05
N GLU A 94 17.51 -1.06 -0.49
CA GLU A 94 18.14 -0.23 -1.53
C GLU A 94 18.94 0.94 -0.97
N GLY A 95 18.82 1.21 0.34
CA GLY A 95 19.51 2.31 0.98
C GLY A 95 18.75 3.62 0.89
N LEU A 96 19.24 4.61 1.64
CA LEU A 96 18.64 5.95 1.67
C LEU A 96 19.17 6.77 0.50
N ASN A 97 18.27 7.49 -0.16
CA ASN A 97 18.63 8.45 -1.18
C ASN A 97 17.70 9.67 -1.08
N SER A 98 18.14 10.79 -1.66
CA SER A 98 17.42 12.06 -1.55
C SER A 98 16.02 11.98 -2.15
N PHE A 99 15.89 11.35 -3.32
CA PHE A 99 14.60 11.22 -3.99
C PHE A 99 13.65 10.37 -3.15
N GLY A 100 14.14 9.23 -2.64
CA GLY A 100 13.31 8.33 -1.82
C GLY A 100 12.82 9.01 -0.54
N LEU A 101 13.69 9.76 0.12
CA LEU A 101 13.29 10.50 1.33
C LEU A 101 12.25 11.56 1.03
N PHE A 102 12.45 12.31 -0.05
CA PHE A 102 11.50 13.34 -0.45
C PHE A 102 10.11 12.74 -0.73
N VAL A 103 10.06 11.65 -1.50
CA VAL A 103 8.79 10.99 -1.83
C VAL A 103 8.16 10.38 -0.58
N PHE A 104 8.97 9.79 0.31
CA PHE A 104 8.46 9.20 1.55
C PHE A 104 7.76 10.27 2.41
N PHE A 105 8.40 11.43 2.61
CA PHE A 105 7.78 12.49 3.39
C PHE A 105 6.50 13.00 2.73
N GLY A 106 6.47 13.07 1.40
CA GLY A 106 5.25 13.43 0.67
C GLY A 106 4.12 12.44 0.88
N GLU A 107 4.44 11.15 0.83
CA GLU A 107 3.46 10.08 1.05
C GLU A 107 2.89 10.12 2.47
N VAL A 108 3.75 10.28 3.47
CA VAL A 108 3.33 10.38 4.87
C VAL A 108 2.48 11.64 5.09
N PHE A 109 2.92 12.77 4.55
CA PHE A 109 2.18 14.02 4.65
C PHE A 109 0.79 13.88 4.06
N LEU A 110 0.69 13.30 2.86
CA LEU A 110 -0.61 13.10 2.21
C LEU A 110 -1.50 12.17 3.04
N ALA A 111 -0.94 11.09 3.58
CA ALA A 111 -1.72 10.18 4.43
C ALA A 111 -2.27 10.90 5.65
N ILE A 112 -1.45 11.71 6.30
CA ILE A 112 -1.87 12.47 7.49
C ILE A 112 -2.97 13.45 7.12
N VAL A 113 -2.82 14.21 6.05
CA VAL A 113 -3.82 15.18 5.59
C VAL A 113 -5.15 14.48 5.30
N LEU A 114 -5.10 13.32 4.62
CA LEU A 114 -6.32 12.58 4.29
C LEU A 114 -7.01 12.04 5.53
N VAL A 115 -6.26 11.58 6.52
CA VAL A 115 -6.85 11.15 7.80
C VAL A 115 -7.52 12.33 8.50
N MET A 116 -6.88 13.50 8.52
CA MET A 116 -7.45 14.69 9.14
C MET A 116 -8.73 15.13 8.43
N ILE A 117 -8.73 15.11 7.10
CA ILE A 117 -9.92 15.44 6.32
C ILE A 117 -11.05 14.46 6.62
N HIS A 118 -10.74 13.17 6.69
CA HIS A 118 -11.74 12.16 7.00
C HIS A 118 -12.35 12.39 8.38
N ARG A 119 -11.52 12.66 9.39
CA ARG A 119 -12.00 12.91 10.75
C ARG A 119 -12.88 14.16 10.83
N LYS A 120 -12.47 15.22 10.14
CA LYS A 120 -13.26 16.44 10.10
C LYS A 120 -14.62 16.19 9.46
N ARG A 121 -14.65 15.54 8.32
CA ARG A 121 -15.92 15.25 7.64
C ARG A 121 -16.81 14.31 8.42
N LYS A 122 -16.19 13.34 9.13
CA LYS A 122 -16.96 12.45 9.99
C LYS A 122 -17.68 13.18 11.09
N ASN A 123 -17.09 14.26 11.62
CA ASN A 123 -17.70 15.06 12.67
C ASN A 123 -18.77 16.03 12.12
N GLU A 124 -18.64 16.46 10.87
CA GLU A 124 -19.56 17.41 10.23
C GLU A 124 -20.73 16.71 9.55
N ILE A 125 -20.47 15.56 8.93
CA ILE A 125 -21.45 14.82 8.14
C ILE A 125 -21.54 13.41 8.71
N PRO A 126 -22.70 12.99 9.24
CA PRO A 126 -22.82 11.62 9.73
C PRO A 126 -22.74 10.63 8.58
N TYR A 127 -21.85 9.66 8.72
CA TYR A 127 -21.75 8.54 7.81
C TYR A 127 -22.74 7.47 8.26
N SER A 128 -23.61 7.09 7.36
CA SER A 128 -24.56 6.00 7.62
C SER A 128 -23.91 4.64 7.43
#